data_35531d4978a54a4f07366fb654362e82
#
_entry.id   35531d4978a54a4f07366fb654362e82
#
_cell.length_a   1.000
_cell.length_b   1.000
_cell.length_c   1.000
_cell.angle_alpha   90.00
_cell.angle_beta   90.00
_cell.angle_gamma   90.00
#
_symmetry.space_group_name_H-M   'P 1'
#
loop_
_entity.id
_entity.type
_entity.pdbx_description
1 polymer ?
#
loop_
_entity_poly.entity_id
_entity_poly.type
_entity_poly.pdbx_seq_one_letter_code
_entity_poly.pdbx_strand_id
1 'polypeptide(L)'
;MGVRGLQSFIKQYSVPKTFNDLLDPNNQRLKIGIDISFYIYKWQGDTEKILLFLRQLEKNKHHVLLAFDGRAEDGKTWEAQRRRDIREQERKTASTLYQLLEEDTLTDEQRTIIEKKASDHQKKGWSLTREVRQALKQRLFIEKIPMVKAKGEADGFLAAASACGDIDLVISGDMDLIVMGAKTVWTPSEDGFEFREYQRDNLLQELQLSDWQLRSMCAVCFTEASEEQNAIDIRQAYHSMKIYRSLTVLQEKHKDWLKVWPDDTHIFYRSVDQVEPWLNEDQILIYTAFLNCEPMPYT
;
A
#
# COMPACT_ATOMS: atom_id res chain seq x y z
N MET A 1 -1.60 -3.15 3.94
CA MET A 1 -1.50 -3.66 5.33
C MET A 1 -0.90 -2.53 6.09
N GLY A 2 -1.22 -2.28 7.28
CA GLY A 2 -0.77 -1.08 7.96
C GLY A 2 -1.37 -0.99 9.34
N VAL A 3 -1.48 0.22 9.86
CA VAL A 3 -2.13 0.48 11.15
C VAL A 3 -3.57 0.00 11.12
N ARG A 4 -3.89 -0.95 11.98
CA ARG A 4 -5.22 -1.55 12.06
C ARG A 4 -6.29 -0.51 12.33
N GLY A 5 -7.28 -0.41 11.45
CA GLY A 5 -8.39 0.53 11.56
C GLY A 5 -8.10 1.96 11.08
N LEU A 6 -6.87 2.30 10.68
CA LEU A 6 -6.51 3.63 10.22
C LEU A 6 -7.38 4.07 9.03
N GLN A 7 -7.49 3.24 7.99
CA GLN A 7 -8.27 3.59 6.80
C GLN A 7 -9.73 3.92 7.14
N SER A 8 -10.38 3.11 7.99
CA SER A 8 -11.76 3.37 8.41
C SER A 8 -11.89 4.60 9.29
N PHE A 9 -10.87 4.88 10.11
CA PHE A 9 -10.82 6.05 10.99
C PHE A 9 -10.72 7.37 10.20
N ILE A 10 -9.84 7.41 9.18
CA ILE A 10 -9.62 8.64 8.39
C ILE A 10 -10.49 8.76 7.14
N LYS A 11 -11.30 7.74 6.82
CA LYS A 11 -12.15 7.70 5.60
C LYS A 11 -13.02 8.93 5.42
N GLN A 12 -13.54 9.49 6.50
CA GLN A 12 -14.40 10.69 6.49
C GLN A 12 -13.69 11.95 5.97
N TYR A 13 -12.36 11.98 6.01
CA TYR A 13 -11.52 13.10 5.55
C TYR A 13 -11.03 12.92 4.10
N SER A 14 -11.46 11.88 3.43
CA SER A 14 -11.10 11.61 2.03
C SER A 14 -12.11 12.16 1.05
N VAL A 15 -11.64 12.47 -0.15
CA VAL A 15 -12.48 12.93 -1.27
C VAL A 15 -12.55 11.83 -2.33
N PRO A 16 -13.76 11.45 -2.83
CA PRO A 16 -13.87 10.54 -3.95
C PRO A 16 -13.21 11.11 -5.21
N LYS A 17 -12.51 10.27 -5.96
CA LYS A 17 -11.78 10.62 -7.18
C LYS A 17 -11.94 9.55 -8.25
N THR A 18 -11.83 9.98 -9.49
CA THR A 18 -11.84 9.15 -10.70
C THR A 18 -10.65 9.51 -11.59
N PHE A 19 -10.41 8.77 -12.67
CA PHE A 19 -9.41 9.17 -13.67
C PHE A 19 -9.69 10.54 -14.31
N ASN A 20 -10.96 10.97 -14.35
CA ASN A 20 -11.29 12.29 -14.89
C ASN A 20 -10.78 13.42 -14.02
N ASP A 21 -10.61 13.19 -12.72
CA ASP A 21 -10.04 14.18 -11.81
C ASP A 21 -8.54 14.40 -12.02
N LEU A 22 -7.89 13.52 -12.79
CA LEU A 22 -6.51 13.70 -13.25
C LEU A 22 -6.43 14.55 -14.54
N LEU A 23 -7.56 14.87 -15.16
CA LEU A 23 -7.62 15.77 -16.30
C LEU A 23 -7.51 17.22 -15.78
N ASP A 24 -6.29 17.74 -15.73
CA ASP A 24 -6.10 19.16 -15.40
C ASP A 24 -6.45 20.04 -16.61
N PRO A 25 -7.35 21.02 -16.44
CA PRO A 25 -7.65 22.01 -17.48
C PRO A 25 -6.41 22.77 -17.97
N ASN A 26 -5.39 22.93 -17.11
CA ASN A 26 -4.14 23.59 -17.41
C ASN A 26 -3.10 22.66 -18.07
N ASN A 27 -3.46 21.40 -18.34
CA ASN A 27 -2.58 20.39 -18.95
C ASN A 27 -1.30 20.10 -18.11
N GLN A 28 -1.37 20.27 -16.79
CA GLN A 28 -0.28 19.97 -15.88
C GLN A 28 -0.05 18.45 -15.82
N ARG A 29 1.17 18.04 -16.09
CA ARG A 29 1.57 16.63 -16.01
C ARG A 29 1.98 16.30 -14.59
N LEU A 30 1.30 15.37 -13.98
CA LEU A 30 1.65 14.86 -12.65
C LEU A 30 2.70 13.76 -12.76
N LYS A 31 3.59 13.72 -11.78
CA LYS A 31 4.47 12.57 -11.50
C LYS A 31 3.76 11.66 -10.50
N ILE A 32 3.39 10.46 -10.93
CA ILE A 32 2.58 9.52 -10.18
C ILE A 32 3.41 8.30 -9.80
N GLY A 33 3.58 8.07 -8.50
CA GLY A 33 4.19 6.85 -7.98
C GLY A 33 3.13 5.80 -7.65
N ILE A 34 3.34 4.56 -8.08
CA ILE A 34 2.39 3.47 -7.87
C ILE A 34 3.06 2.33 -7.13
N ASP A 35 2.47 1.93 -5.99
CA ASP A 35 2.74 0.64 -5.40
C ASP A 35 2.13 -0.46 -6.27
N ILE A 36 2.94 -1.03 -7.14
CA ILE A 36 2.47 -2.04 -8.08
C ILE A 36 2.13 -3.37 -7.40
N SER A 37 2.74 -3.66 -6.25
CA SER A 37 2.47 -4.88 -5.48
C SER A 37 0.99 -4.96 -5.10
N PHE A 38 0.38 -3.83 -4.71
CA PHE A 38 -1.05 -3.75 -4.44
C PHE A 38 -1.89 -4.26 -5.63
N TYR A 39 -1.65 -3.76 -6.85
CA TYR A 39 -2.40 -4.14 -8.04
C TYR A 39 -2.13 -5.57 -8.49
N ILE A 40 -0.88 -6.06 -8.34
CA ILE A 40 -0.55 -7.46 -8.64
C ILE A 40 -1.40 -8.41 -7.79
N TYR A 41 -1.51 -8.14 -6.50
CA TYR A 41 -2.33 -8.97 -5.61
C TYR A 41 -3.82 -8.77 -5.86
N LYS A 42 -4.27 -7.54 -6.05
CA LYS A 42 -5.67 -7.21 -6.32
C LYS A 42 -6.22 -7.89 -7.56
N TRP A 43 -5.45 -7.92 -8.63
CA TRP A 43 -5.84 -8.51 -9.91
C TRP A 43 -5.16 -9.85 -10.19
N GLN A 44 -4.59 -10.48 -9.16
CA GLN A 44 -4.01 -11.83 -9.23
C GLN A 44 -3.00 -12.01 -10.38
N GLY A 45 -2.20 -10.97 -10.65
CA GLY A 45 -1.21 -10.98 -11.71
C GLY A 45 -1.77 -10.83 -13.12
N ASP A 46 -3.03 -10.45 -13.27
CA ASP A 46 -3.63 -10.13 -14.58
C ASP A 46 -2.90 -8.94 -15.21
N THR A 47 -1.94 -9.26 -16.07
CA THR A 47 -1.06 -8.28 -16.70
C THR A 47 -1.82 -7.33 -17.63
N GLU A 48 -2.83 -7.82 -18.36
CA GLU A 48 -3.58 -6.97 -19.28
C GLU A 48 -4.45 -5.95 -18.52
N LYS A 49 -5.00 -6.34 -17.38
CA LYS A 49 -5.75 -5.43 -16.50
C LYS A 49 -4.85 -4.37 -15.90
N ILE A 50 -3.63 -4.74 -15.48
CA ILE A 50 -2.60 -3.80 -15.00
C ILE A 50 -2.23 -2.82 -16.12
N LEU A 51 -1.97 -3.30 -17.33
CA LEU A 51 -1.64 -2.44 -18.47
C LEU A 51 -2.79 -1.51 -18.85
N LEU A 52 -4.03 -2.00 -18.81
CA LEU A 52 -5.21 -1.17 -19.06
C LEU A 52 -5.27 0.00 -18.07
N PHE A 53 -5.06 -0.28 -16.80
CA PHE A 53 -4.99 0.74 -15.74
C PHE A 53 -3.88 1.78 -16.04
N LEU A 54 -2.66 1.33 -16.34
CA LEU A 54 -1.53 2.22 -16.62
C LEU A 54 -1.77 3.08 -17.87
N ARG A 55 -2.34 2.50 -18.90
CA ARG A 55 -2.71 3.24 -20.12
C ARG A 55 -3.75 4.34 -19.89
N GLN A 56 -4.63 4.22 -18.88
CA GLN A 56 -5.54 5.31 -18.51
C GLN A 56 -4.76 6.52 -17.94
N LEU A 57 -3.71 6.29 -17.17
CA LEU A 57 -2.84 7.34 -16.65
C LEU A 57 -2.01 7.98 -17.76
N GLU A 58 -1.46 7.18 -18.67
CA GLU A 58 -0.67 7.66 -19.81
C GLU A 58 -1.51 8.49 -20.82
N LYS A 59 -2.78 8.13 -21.04
CA LYS A 59 -3.69 8.93 -21.87
C LYS A 59 -3.77 10.37 -21.40
N ASN A 60 -3.67 10.59 -20.11
CA ASN A 60 -3.68 11.90 -19.47
C ASN A 60 -2.29 12.56 -19.46
N LYS A 61 -1.29 11.95 -20.13
CA LYS A 61 0.09 12.42 -20.27
C LYS A 61 0.83 12.55 -18.92
N HIS A 62 0.42 11.85 -17.90
CA HIS A 62 1.15 11.81 -16.63
C HIS A 62 2.41 10.96 -16.75
N HIS A 63 3.38 11.27 -15.90
CA HIS A 63 4.59 10.46 -15.76
C HIS A 63 4.36 9.44 -14.65
N VAL A 64 4.41 8.15 -15.00
CA VAL A 64 4.13 7.04 -14.08
C VAL A 64 5.43 6.34 -13.70
N LEU A 65 5.63 6.10 -12.42
CA LEU A 65 6.71 5.29 -11.87
C LEU A 65 6.13 4.14 -11.06
N LEU A 66 6.50 2.91 -11.39
CA LEU A 66 6.10 1.73 -10.61
C LEU A 66 7.15 1.40 -9.56
N ALA A 67 6.75 1.27 -8.32
CA ALA A 67 7.61 0.83 -7.23
C ALA A 67 7.31 -0.63 -6.89
N PHE A 68 8.34 -1.48 -6.91
CA PHE A 68 8.30 -2.86 -6.48
C PHE A 68 8.96 -3.00 -5.11
N ASP A 69 8.41 -3.87 -4.28
CA ASP A 69 9.06 -4.28 -3.05
C ASP A 69 10.41 -4.94 -3.33
N GLY A 70 11.38 -4.62 -2.49
CA GLY A 70 12.67 -5.24 -2.45
C GLY A 70 12.71 -6.48 -1.56
N ARG A 71 13.74 -6.57 -0.75
CA ARG A 71 13.88 -7.62 0.26
C ARG A 71 13.08 -7.24 1.50
N ALA A 72 12.27 -8.17 1.98
CA ALA A 72 11.59 -7.97 3.27
C ALA A 72 12.62 -7.74 4.39
N GLU A 73 12.32 -6.85 5.30
CA GLU A 73 13.13 -6.61 6.48
C GLU A 73 13.12 -7.84 7.40
N ASP A 74 14.24 -8.09 8.09
CA ASP A 74 14.44 -9.32 8.87
C ASP A 74 13.40 -9.50 10.01
N GLY A 75 12.75 -8.42 10.47
CA GLY A 75 11.69 -8.47 11.48
C GLY A 75 10.32 -8.95 11.00
N LYS A 76 10.10 -9.12 9.68
CA LYS A 76 8.78 -9.47 9.10
C LYS A 76 8.65 -10.95 8.69
N THR A 77 9.58 -11.81 9.05
CA THR A 77 9.55 -13.24 8.69
C THR A 77 8.33 -13.94 9.26
N TRP A 78 7.92 -13.60 10.47
CA TRP A 78 6.72 -14.09 11.15
C TRP A 78 5.44 -13.75 10.37
N GLU A 79 5.26 -12.48 9.99
CA GLU A 79 4.07 -12.06 9.26
C GLU A 79 4.03 -12.65 7.84
N ALA A 80 5.17 -12.77 7.18
CA ALA A 80 5.27 -13.45 5.90
C ALA A 80 4.87 -14.93 6.00
N GLN A 81 5.25 -15.62 7.10
CA GLN A 81 4.85 -16.99 7.35
C GLN A 81 3.35 -17.08 7.63
N ARG A 82 2.81 -16.25 8.53
CA ARG A 82 1.38 -16.17 8.83
C ARG A 82 0.53 -15.97 7.57
N ARG A 83 0.96 -15.08 6.67
CA ARG A 83 0.27 -14.87 5.37
C ARG A 83 0.33 -16.08 4.46
N ARG A 84 1.44 -16.84 4.47
CA ARG A 84 1.54 -18.10 3.72
C ARG A 84 0.55 -19.12 4.26
N ASP A 85 0.49 -19.28 5.58
CA ASP A 85 -0.39 -20.24 6.25
C ASP A 85 -1.87 -19.93 5.97
N ILE A 86 -2.25 -18.64 6.05
CA ILE A 86 -3.61 -18.21 5.70
C ILE A 86 -3.93 -18.55 4.23
N ARG A 87 -3.04 -18.23 3.28
CA ARG A 87 -3.28 -18.54 1.86
C ARG A 87 -3.37 -20.04 1.60
N GLU A 88 -2.58 -20.83 2.30
CA GLU A 88 -2.65 -22.28 2.19
C GLU A 88 -3.97 -22.81 2.71
N GLN A 89 -4.44 -22.30 3.85
CA GLN A 89 -5.76 -22.65 4.39
C GLN A 89 -6.89 -22.26 3.43
N GLU A 90 -6.84 -21.08 2.84
CA GLU A 90 -7.82 -20.62 1.85
C GLU A 90 -7.83 -21.54 0.61
N ARG A 91 -6.67 -21.99 0.12
CA ARG A 91 -6.58 -22.95 -0.97
C ARG A 91 -7.18 -24.32 -0.62
N LYS A 92 -6.91 -24.82 0.59
CA LYS A 92 -7.50 -26.08 1.07
C LYS A 92 -9.02 -25.97 1.13
N THR A 93 -9.54 -24.86 1.69
CA THR A 93 -10.98 -24.61 1.75
C THR A 93 -11.61 -24.54 0.36
N ALA A 94 -10.97 -23.82 -0.59
CA ALA A 94 -11.45 -23.77 -1.97
C ALA A 94 -11.49 -25.16 -2.62
N SER A 95 -10.44 -25.98 -2.46
CA SER A 95 -10.38 -27.35 -2.98
C SER A 95 -11.51 -28.22 -2.42
N THR A 96 -11.76 -28.16 -1.11
CA THR A 96 -12.86 -28.89 -0.48
C THR A 96 -14.22 -28.47 -1.04
N LEU A 97 -14.45 -27.16 -1.22
CA LEU A 97 -15.70 -26.66 -1.78
C LEU A 97 -15.89 -27.08 -3.25
N TYR A 98 -14.83 -27.09 -4.06
CA TYR A 98 -14.90 -27.60 -5.43
C TYR A 98 -15.20 -29.12 -5.46
N GLN A 99 -14.65 -29.91 -4.55
CA GLN A 99 -14.99 -31.34 -4.43
C GLN A 99 -16.47 -31.56 -4.07
N LEU A 100 -17.03 -30.71 -3.20
CA LEU A 100 -18.46 -30.78 -2.89
C LEU A 100 -19.36 -30.53 -4.12
N LEU A 101 -18.91 -29.73 -5.10
CA LEU A 101 -19.66 -29.50 -6.33
C LEU A 101 -19.77 -30.73 -7.23
N GLU A 102 -18.93 -31.75 -7.04
CA GLU A 102 -19.00 -33.03 -7.75
C GLU A 102 -20.13 -33.93 -7.24
N GLU A 103 -20.77 -33.60 -6.09
CA GLU A 103 -21.88 -34.38 -5.53
C GLU A 103 -23.18 -34.15 -6.32
N ASP A 104 -23.83 -35.22 -6.78
CA ASP A 104 -25.06 -35.16 -7.56
C ASP A 104 -26.30 -34.72 -6.76
N THR A 105 -26.21 -34.69 -5.43
CA THR A 105 -27.31 -34.37 -4.50
C THR A 105 -27.62 -32.89 -4.34
N LEU A 106 -26.77 -32.02 -4.86
CA LEU A 106 -26.88 -30.55 -4.70
C LEU A 106 -27.94 -29.98 -5.63
N THR A 107 -28.76 -29.06 -5.10
CA THR A 107 -29.64 -28.22 -5.93
C THR A 107 -28.83 -27.16 -6.70
N ASP A 108 -29.39 -26.60 -7.79
CA ASP A 108 -28.74 -25.56 -8.58
C ASP A 108 -28.41 -24.31 -7.75
N GLU A 109 -29.29 -23.95 -6.81
CA GLU A 109 -29.08 -22.84 -5.90
C GLU A 109 -27.90 -23.11 -4.95
N GLN A 110 -27.82 -24.31 -4.38
CA GLN A 110 -26.70 -24.74 -3.54
C GLN A 110 -25.38 -24.75 -4.32
N ARG A 111 -25.38 -25.26 -5.56
CA ARG A 111 -24.21 -25.24 -6.45
C ARG A 111 -23.70 -23.82 -6.66
N THR A 112 -24.59 -22.88 -7.01
CA THR A 112 -24.23 -21.47 -7.25
C THR A 112 -23.58 -20.83 -6.00
N ILE A 113 -24.12 -21.09 -4.80
CA ILE A 113 -23.58 -20.56 -3.56
C ILE A 113 -22.21 -21.16 -3.24
N ILE A 114 -22.05 -22.47 -3.42
CA ILE A 114 -20.78 -23.16 -3.15
C ILE A 114 -19.71 -22.70 -4.16
N GLU A 115 -20.04 -22.61 -5.44
CA GLU A 115 -19.14 -22.14 -6.50
C GLU A 115 -18.64 -20.73 -6.22
N LYS A 116 -19.51 -19.81 -5.84
CA LYS A 116 -19.14 -18.45 -5.43
C LYS A 116 -18.19 -18.47 -4.26
N LYS A 117 -18.48 -19.22 -3.20
CA LYS A 117 -17.60 -19.35 -2.02
C LYS A 117 -16.25 -19.95 -2.40
N ALA A 118 -16.23 -21.01 -3.19
CA ALA A 118 -15.00 -21.65 -3.66
C ALA A 118 -14.12 -20.66 -4.44
N SER A 119 -14.71 -19.89 -5.36
CA SER A 119 -14.03 -18.84 -6.11
C SER A 119 -13.46 -17.75 -5.19
N ASP A 120 -14.21 -17.32 -4.18
CA ASP A 120 -13.74 -16.29 -3.23
C ASP A 120 -12.56 -16.80 -2.39
N HIS A 121 -12.60 -18.05 -1.91
CA HIS A 121 -11.49 -18.68 -1.21
C HIS A 121 -10.27 -18.89 -2.13
N GLN A 122 -10.49 -19.29 -3.38
CA GLN A 122 -9.43 -19.42 -4.39
C GLN A 122 -8.71 -18.08 -4.62
N LYS A 123 -9.46 -16.98 -4.74
CA LYS A 123 -8.90 -15.62 -4.85
C LYS A 123 -8.06 -15.25 -3.64
N LYS A 124 -8.54 -15.49 -2.42
CA LYS A 124 -7.80 -15.23 -1.19
C LYS A 124 -6.55 -16.10 -1.05
N GLY A 125 -6.58 -17.32 -1.56
CA GLY A 125 -5.47 -18.26 -1.57
C GLY A 125 -4.41 -17.96 -2.64
N TRP A 126 -4.65 -17.01 -3.55
CA TRP A 126 -3.70 -16.69 -4.61
C TRP A 126 -2.38 -16.14 -4.08
N SER A 127 -1.28 -16.47 -4.74
CA SER A 127 0.05 -15.96 -4.40
C SER A 127 0.85 -15.67 -5.65
N LEU A 128 1.61 -14.58 -5.62
CA LEU A 128 2.50 -14.20 -6.70
C LEU A 128 3.64 -15.18 -6.86
N THR A 129 3.67 -15.91 -7.99
CA THR A 129 4.78 -16.78 -8.34
C THR A 129 5.92 -15.99 -9.01
N ARG A 130 7.10 -16.62 -9.09
CA ARG A 130 8.26 -16.04 -9.77
C ARG A 130 7.98 -15.82 -11.25
N GLU A 131 7.31 -16.76 -11.88
CA GLU A 131 6.97 -16.77 -13.31
C GLU A 131 6.03 -15.61 -13.65
N VAL A 132 4.94 -15.44 -12.87
CA VAL A 132 4.00 -14.33 -13.03
C VAL A 132 4.71 -12.99 -12.86
N ARG A 133 5.57 -12.87 -11.83
CA ARG A 133 6.34 -11.65 -11.58
C ARG A 133 7.29 -11.34 -12.75
N GLN A 134 7.98 -12.33 -13.28
CA GLN A 134 8.90 -12.15 -14.41
C GLN A 134 8.15 -11.77 -15.69
N ALA A 135 7.05 -12.45 -16.00
CA ALA A 135 6.22 -12.14 -17.16
C ALA A 135 5.69 -10.71 -17.11
N LEU A 136 5.17 -10.28 -15.94
CA LEU A 136 4.72 -8.90 -15.75
C LEU A 136 5.86 -7.90 -15.97
N LYS A 137 7.02 -8.11 -15.33
CA LYS A 137 8.16 -7.19 -15.50
C LYS A 137 8.64 -7.11 -16.94
N GLN A 138 8.70 -8.23 -17.63
CA GLN A 138 9.08 -8.27 -19.04
C GLN A 138 8.07 -7.49 -19.90
N ARG A 139 6.79 -7.62 -19.62
CA ARG A 139 5.75 -6.89 -20.34
C ARG A 139 5.83 -5.38 -20.08
N LEU A 140 5.99 -4.95 -18.82
CA LEU A 140 6.18 -3.55 -18.44
C LEU A 140 7.44 -2.95 -19.09
N PHE A 141 8.52 -3.73 -19.17
CA PHE A 141 9.75 -3.33 -19.86
C PHE A 141 9.53 -3.09 -21.37
N ILE A 142 8.81 -3.97 -22.04
CA ILE A 142 8.45 -3.82 -23.47
C ILE A 142 7.61 -2.54 -23.68
N GLU A 143 6.69 -2.24 -22.78
CA GLU A 143 5.86 -1.03 -22.83
C GLU A 143 6.65 0.24 -22.37
N LYS A 144 7.93 0.09 -22.00
CA LYS A 144 8.83 1.17 -21.53
C LYS A 144 8.31 1.93 -20.30
N ILE A 145 7.57 1.26 -19.44
CA ILE A 145 7.05 1.86 -18.20
C ILE A 145 8.17 1.90 -17.16
N PRO A 146 8.49 3.07 -16.57
CA PRO A 146 9.50 3.20 -15.54
C PRO A 146 9.21 2.34 -14.31
N MET A 147 10.20 1.56 -13.89
CA MET A 147 10.08 0.64 -12.74
C MET A 147 11.31 0.77 -11.84
N VAL A 148 11.08 0.95 -10.55
CA VAL A 148 12.13 0.86 -9.53
C VAL A 148 11.85 -0.29 -8.58
N LYS A 149 12.90 -0.83 -8.00
CA LYS A 149 12.82 -1.81 -6.92
C LYS A 149 13.44 -1.19 -5.68
N ALA A 150 12.64 -0.93 -4.66
CA ALA A 150 13.12 -0.43 -3.37
C ALA A 150 14.09 -1.44 -2.71
N LYS A 151 14.96 -0.97 -1.82
CA LYS A 151 15.81 -1.84 -0.99
C LYS A 151 14.97 -2.68 -0.04
N GLY A 152 13.97 -2.05 0.60
CA GLY A 152 12.97 -2.66 1.46
C GLY A 152 11.59 -2.66 0.81
N GLU A 153 10.59 -2.18 1.51
CA GLU A 153 9.23 -2.03 1.00
C GLU A 153 9.10 -0.78 0.12
N ALA A 154 8.24 -0.86 -0.88
CA ALA A 154 7.97 0.22 -1.81
C ALA A 154 7.39 1.47 -1.11
N ASP A 155 6.64 1.26 -0.02
CA ASP A 155 5.96 2.33 0.72
C ASP A 155 6.94 3.36 1.28
N GLY A 156 8.06 2.93 1.86
CA GLY A 156 9.09 3.84 2.36
C GLY A 156 9.67 4.73 1.27
N PHE A 157 10.00 4.17 0.12
CA PHE A 157 10.48 4.89 -1.05
C PHE A 157 9.43 5.88 -1.56
N LEU A 158 8.18 5.43 -1.77
CA LEU A 158 7.10 6.28 -2.28
C LEU A 158 6.76 7.42 -1.32
N ALA A 159 6.77 7.16 -0.01
CA ALA A 159 6.56 8.20 0.99
C ALA A 159 7.68 9.25 0.96
N ALA A 160 8.94 8.83 0.86
CA ALA A 160 10.08 9.72 0.76
C ALA A 160 10.02 10.57 -0.52
N ALA A 161 9.77 9.96 -1.68
CA ALA A 161 9.67 10.65 -2.95
C ALA A 161 8.52 11.68 -2.98
N SER A 162 7.39 11.37 -2.33
CA SER A 162 6.28 12.32 -2.20
C SER A 162 6.61 13.44 -1.21
N ALA A 163 7.24 13.14 -0.07
CA ALA A 163 7.66 14.14 0.92
C ALA A 163 8.67 15.14 0.34
N CYS A 164 9.64 14.67 -0.45
CA CYS A 164 10.62 15.50 -1.16
C CYS A 164 9.97 16.37 -2.26
N GLY A 165 8.76 16.02 -2.72
CA GLY A 165 8.08 16.71 -3.83
C GLY A 165 8.47 16.19 -5.21
N ASP A 166 9.16 15.06 -5.28
CA ASP A 166 9.55 14.38 -6.53
C ASP A 166 8.37 13.64 -7.18
N ILE A 167 7.40 13.24 -6.36
CA ILE A 167 6.14 12.61 -6.77
C ILE A 167 4.97 13.44 -6.25
N ASP A 168 4.07 13.83 -7.14
CA ASP A 168 2.90 14.64 -6.83
C ASP A 168 1.77 13.82 -6.20
N LEU A 169 1.64 12.56 -6.62
CA LEU A 169 0.57 11.65 -6.24
C LEU A 169 1.10 10.24 -6.06
N VAL A 170 0.79 9.60 -4.93
CA VAL A 170 1.03 8.17 -4.72
C VAL A 170 -0.29 7.40 -4.83
N ILE A 171 -0.29 6.30 -5.59
CA ILE A 171 -1.43 5.37 -5.67
C ILE A 171 -1.04 4.07 -4.98
N SER A 172 -1.69 3.76 -3.86
CA SER A 172 -1.52 2.52 -3.10
C SER A 172 -2.75 2.20 -2.27
N GLY A 173 -2.95 0.93 -1.95
CA GLY A 173 -3.96 0.49 -0.97
C GLY A 173 -3.52 0.66 0.49
N ASP A 174 -2.25 1.00 0.73
CA ASP A 174 -1.70 1.13 2.08
C ASP A 174 -1.79 2.58 2.58
N MET A 175 -2.43 2.75 3.74
CA MET A 175 -2.60 4.06 4.38
C MET A 175 -1.40 4.49 5.23
N ASP A 176 -0.45 3.58 5.49
CA ASP A 176 0.77 3.91 6.23
C ASP A 176 1.62 4.96 5.49
N LEU A 177 1.50 5.02 4.17
CA LEU A 177 2.13 6.06 3.34
C LEU A 177 1.85 7.48 3.85
N ILE A 178 0.58 7.77 4.23
CA ILE A 178 0.22 9.09 4.75
C ILE A 178 0.88 9.36 6.10
N VAL A 179 1.00 8.32 6.94
CA VAL A 179 1.68 8.40 8.24
C VAL A 179 3.18 8.60 8.05
N MET A 180 3.77 7.91 7.08
CA MET A 180 5.20 8.00 6.75
C MET A 180 5.59 9.33 6.12
N GLY A 181 4.65 10.11 5.58
CA GLY A 181 4.93 11.45 5.08
C GLY A 181 4.49 11.74 3.65
N ALA A 182 3.88 10.78 2.93
CA ALA A 182 3.35 11.06 1.60
C ALA A 182 2.32 12.19 1.64
N LYS A 183 2.48 13.19 0.76
CA LYS A 183 1.64 14.41 0.74
C LYS A 183 0.23 14.13 0.25
N THR A 184 0.12 13.38 -0.86
CA THR A 184 -1.16 13.03 -1.48
C THR A 184 -1.17 11.55 -1.82
N VAL A 185 -2.16 10.83 -1.29
CA VAL A 185 -2.35 9.39 -1.52
C VAL A 185 -3.74 9.15 -2.07
N TRP A 186 -3.83 8.42 -3.17
CA TRP A 186 -5.07 7.87 -3.69
C TRP A 186 -5.16 6.39 -3.38
N THR A 187 -6.19 6.00 -2.64
CA THR A 187 -6.46 4.59 -2.37
C THR A 187 -7.49 4.08 -3.34
N PRO A 188 -7.20 2.99 -4.06
CA PRO A 188 -8.15 2.43 -5.02
C PRO A 188 -9.37 1.81 -4.33
N SER A 189 -10.52 1.93 -4.99
CA SER A 189 -11.77 1.21 -4.68
C SER A 189 -11.63 -0.29 -4.89
N GLU A 190 -12.71 -1.03 -4.68
CA GLU A 190 -12.72 -2.49 -4.82
C GLU A 190 -12.46 -2.94 -6.26
N ASP A 191 -12.91 -2.21 -7.28
CA ASP A 191 -12.61 -2.49 -8.70
C ASP A 191 -11.21 -2.04 -9.13
N GLY A 192 -10.60 -1.09 -8.41
CA GLY A 192 -9.27 -0.53 -8.67
C GLY A 192 -9.25 0.65 -9.62
N PHE A 193 -10.41 1.13 -10.08
CA PHE A 193 -10.53 2.21 -11.07
C PHE A 193 -11.14 3.50 -10.52
N GLU A 194 -11.76 3.45 -9.36
CA GLU A 194 -12.16 4.62 -8.58
C GLU A 194 -11.25 4.77 -7.38
N PHE A 195 -11.16 5.97 -6.82
CA PHE A 195 -10.20 6.27 -5.77
C PHE A 195 -10.81 7.09 -4.65
N ARG A 196 -10.09 7.13 -3.53
CA ARG A 196 -10.24 8.12 -2.48
C ARG A 196 -8.93 8.84 -2.29
N GLU A 197 -8.97 10.16 -2.41
CA GLU A 197 -7.83 11.03 -2.16
C GLU A 197 -7.73 11.37 -0.69
N TYR A 198 -6.52 11.26 -0.18
CA TYR A 198 -6.13 11.74 1.14
C TYR A 198 -4.99 12.74 0.96
N GLN A 199 -5.21 13.95 1.44
CA GLN A 199 -4.19 15.00 1.50
C GLN A 199 -3.71 15.12 2.94
N ARG A 200 -2.40 14.91 3.15
CA ARG A 200 -1.82 14.80 4.48
C ARG A 200 -2.01 16.06 5.32
N ASP A 201 -1.77 17.23 4.75
CA ASP A 201 -1.89 18.50 5.47
C ASP A 201 -3.33 18.75 5.91
N ASN A 202 -4.32 18.47 5.04
CA ASN A 202 -5.73 18.56 5.39
C ASN A 202 -6.07 17.57 6.51
N LEU A 203 -5.55 16.34 6.43
CA LEU A 203 -5.76 15.33 7.47
C LEU A 203 -5.21 15.78 8.83
N LEU A 204 -3.99 16.32 8.87
CA LEU A 204 -3.37 16.83 10.10
C LEU A 204 -4.17 17.99 10.69
N GLN A 205 -4.66 18.89 9.83
CA GLN A 205 -5.50 20.00 10.23
C GLN A 205 -6.84 19.53 10.83
N GLU A 206 -7.54 18.63 10.15
CA GLU A 206 -8.82 18.08 10.61
C GLU A 206 -8.68 17.27 11.91
N LEU A 207 -7.63 16.48 12.02
CA LEU A 207 -7.32 15.75 13.26
C LEU A 207 -6.77 16.68 14.36
N GLN A 208 -6.33 17.90 14.02
CA GLN A 208 -5.64 18.82 14.92
C GLN A 208 -4.42 18.15 15.58
N LEU A 209 -3.65 17.43 14.80
CA LEU A 209 -2.41 16.76 15.22
C LEU A 209 -1.23 17.34 14.44
N SER A 210 -0.07 17.40 15.09
CA SER A 210 1.19 17.59 14.38
C SER A 210 1.60 16.30 13.65
N ASP A 211 2.55 16.40 12.71
CA ASP A 211 3.17 15.25 12.06
C ASP A 211 3.66 14.20 13.07
N TRP A 212 4.43 14.66 14.03
CA TRP A 212 4.95 13.82 15.10
C TRP A 212 3.86 13.12 15.91
N GLN A 213 2.77 13.83 16.21
CA GLN A 213 1.64 13.26 16.96
C GLN A 213 0.90 12.19 16.16
N LEU A 214 0.72 12.39 14.83
CA LEU A 214 0.13 11.38 13.96
C LEU A 214 1.00 10.11 13.93
N ARG A 215 2.31 10.25 13.74
CA ARG A 215 3.26 9.12 13.75
C ARG A 215 3.25 8.39 15.08
N SER A 216 3.32 9.13 16.18
CA SER A 216 3.30 8.58 17.53
C SER A 216 2.00 7.84 17.87
N MET A 217 0.87 8.40 17.45
CA MET A 217 -0.43 7.77 17.60
C MET A 217 -0.50 6.44 16.85
N CYS A 218 -0.03 6.41 15.62
CA CYS A 218 -0.04 5.19 14.80
C CYS A 218 0.96 4.15 15.30
N ALA A 219 2.10 4.58 15.85
CA ALA A 219 3.13 3.68 16.35
C ALA A 219 2.69 2.84 17.57
N VAL A 220 1.79 3.36 18.42
CA VAL A 220 1.23 2.60 19.56
C VAL A 220 0.04 1.72 19.18
N CYS A 221 -0.45 1.83 17.95
CA CYS A 221 -1.51 0.98 17.45
C CYS A 221 -0.97 -0.36 16.96
N PHE A 222 -1.88 -1.31 16.74
CA PHE A 222 -1.52 -2.56 16.10
C PHE A 222 -1.00 -2.30 14.68
N THR A 223 0.25 -2.71 14.46
CA THR A 223 0.89 -2.77 13.15
C THR A 223 1.36 -4.20 12.90
N GLU A 224 1.74 -4.50 11.66
CA GLU A 224 2.31 -5.82 11.34
C GLU A 224 3.66 -6.12 12.04
N ALA A 225 4.34 -5.08 12.49
CA ALA A 225 5.59 -5.19 13.23
C ALA A 225 5.38 -5.27 14.75
N SER A 226 4.16 -5.10 15.25
CA SER A 226 3.83 -5.12 16.68
C SER A 226 3.28 -6.48 17.12
N GLU A 227 3.70 -6.94 18.31
CA GLU A 227 3.06 -8.07 18.97
C GLU A 227 1.65 -7.65 19.43
N GLU A 228 0.66 -8.54 19.23
CA GLU A 228 -0.77 -8.25 19.48
C GLU A 228 -1.11 -7.82 20.91
N GLN A 229 -0.27 -8.19 21.89
CA GLN A 229 -0.66 -8.18 23.29
C GLN A 229 -0.83 -6.80 23.92
N ASN A 230 -0.25 -5.74 23.33
CA ASN A 230 -0.27 -4.39 23.93
C ASN A 230 -0.63 -3.28 22.93
N ALA A 231 -1.05 -3.64 21.73
CA ALA A 231 -1.45 -2.67 20.73
C ALA A 231 -2.91 -2.22 20.96
N ILE A 232 -3.16 -0.95 20.76
CA ILE A 232 -4.47 -0.33 21.04
C ILE A 232 -5.23 0.01 19.77
N ASP A 233 -6.54 0.24 19.93
CA ASP A 233 -7.39 0.74 18.85
C ASP A 233 -7.02 2.18 18.48
N ILE A 234 -7.07 2.50 17.19
CA ILE A 234 -6.69 3.79 16.64
C ILE A 234 -7.49 4.97 17.22
N ARG A 235 -8.77 4.78 17.54
CA ARG A 235 -9.62 5.83 18.12
C ARG A 235 -9.22 6.11 19.56
N GLN A 236 -8.88 5.07 20.30
CA GLN A 236 -8.37 5.22 21.68
C GLN A 236 -7.01 5.93 21.68
N ALA A 237 -6.11 5.58 20.75
CA ALA A 237 -4.84 6.25 20.57
C ALA A 237 -5.04 7.73 20.22
N TYR A 238 -5.93 8.03 19.29
CA TYR A 238 -6.28 9.40 18.91
C TYR A 238 -6.79 10.22 20.10
N HIS A 239 -7.77 9.69 20.83
CA HIS A 239 -8.34 10.40 21.99
C HIS A 239 -7.27 10.70 23.05
N SER A 240 -6.43 9.72 23.35
CA SER A 240 -5.35 9.88 24.31
C SER A 240 -4.28 10.86 23.80
N MET A 241 -3.92 10.83 22.52
CA MET A 241 -2.99 11.80 21.93
C MET A 241 -3.53 13.23 21.97
N LYS A 242 -4.83 13.42 21.80
CA LYS A 242 -5.48 14.74 21.95
C LYS A 242 -5.37 15.28 23.37
N ILE A 243 -5.41 14.42 24.39
CA ILE A 243 -5.30 14.81 25.80
C ILE A 243 -3.85 15.09 26.20
N TYR A 244 -2.98 14.11 25.96
CA TYR A 244 -1.60 14.13 26.48
C TYR A 244 -0.61 14.84 25.58
N ARG A 245 -0.88 14.95 24.28
CA ARG A 245 -0.06 15.65 23.27
C ARG A 245 1.38 15.15 23.14
N SER A 246 1.80 14.11 23.85
CA SER A 246 3.16 13.57 23.90
C SER A 246 3.14 12.06 23.98
N LEU A 247 3.98 11.40 23.19
CA LEU A 247 4.16 9.95 23.23
C LEU A 247 4.67 9.49 24.61
N THR A 248 5.66 10.19 25.17
CA THR A 248 6.25 9.85 26.48
C THR A 248 5.18 9.89 27.58
N VAL A 249 4.41 10.98 27.65
CA VAL A 249 3.33 11.11 28.65
C VAL A 249 2.25 10.06 28.43
N LEU A 250 1.93 9.76 27.17
CA LEU A 250 0.95 8.74 26.82
C LEU A 250 1.39 7.36 27.30
N GLN A 251 2.66 6.99 27.10
CA GLN A 251 3.22 5.71 27.55
C GLN A 251 3.38 5.63 29.06
N GLU A 252 3.67 6.73 29.75
CA GLU A 252 3.69 6.79 31.22
C GLU A 252 2.29 6.59 31.84
N LYS A 253 1.25 7.13 31.20
CA LYS A 253 -0.15 7.01 31.66
C LYS A 253 -0.75 5.64 31.34
N HIS A 254 -0.30 5.03 30.27
CA HIS A 254 -0.78 3.72 29.78
C HIS A 254 0.38 2.72 29.79
N LYS A 255 0.79 2.28 30.98
CA LYS A 255 1.97 1.41 31.17
C LYS A 255 1.83 0.03 30.54
N ASP A 256 0.62 -0.39 30.27
CA ASP A 256 0.22 -1.62 29.60
C ASP A 256 0.25 -1.53 28.07
N TRP A 257 0.39 -0.32 27.52
CA TRP A 257 0.44 -0.13 26.08
C TRP A 257 1.79 -0.50 25.48
N LEU A 258 1.79 -0.73 24.17
CA LEU A 258 2.99 -0.98 23.40
C LEU A 258 4.01 0.14 23.62
N LYS A 259 5.19 -0.23 24.13
CA LYS A 259 6.30 0.71 24.28
C LYS A 259 7.01 0.85 22.96
N VAL A 260 6.89 2.02 22.35
CA VAL A 260 7.55 2.38 21.11
C VAL A 260 8.55 3.48 21.39
N TRP A 261 9.78 3.28 20.96
CA TRP A 261 10.81 4.33 21.01
C TRP A 261 10.83 5.03 19.64
N PRO A 262 10.81 6.38 19.63
CA PRO A 262 10.87 7.14 18.38
C PRO A 262 12.31 7.18 17.87
N ASP A 263 12.75 6.10 17.28
CA ASP A 263 14.04 5.97 16.61
C ASP A 263 13.87 5.54 15.16
N ASP A 264 14.95 5.57 14.39
CA ASP A 264 14.96 5.23 12.97
C ASP A 264 14.68 3.73 12.71
N THR A 265 14.55 2.91 13.75
CA THR A 265 14.22 1.49 13.59
C THR A 265 12.73 1.30 13.37
N HIS A 266 11.88 2.21 13.88
CA HIS A 266 10.45 2.13 13.66
C HIS A 266 10.08 2.83 12.35
N ILE A 267 9.35 2.13 11.47
CA ILE A 267 9.02 2.59 10.12
C ILE A 267 8.41 4.00 10.06
N PHE A 268 7.61 4.40 11.05
CA PHE A 268 6.97 5.72 11.06
C PHE A 268 7.90 6.86 11.49
N TYR A 269 9.08 6.56 12.02
CA TYR A 269 10.06 7.56 12.44
C TYR A 269 11.27 7.65 11.50
N ARG A 270 11.35 6.78 10.49
CA ARG A 270 12.40 6.87 9.46
C ARG A 270 12.30 8.19 8.73
N SER A 271 13.46 8.80 8.48
CA SER A 271 13.53 10.01 7.68
C SER A 271 13.01 9.76 6.27
N VAL A 272 12.20 10.68 5.80
CA VAL A 272 11.70 10.72 4.41
C VAL A 272 12.22 11.96 3.66
N ASP A 273 13.27 12.60 4.18
CA ASP A 273 13.82 13.83 3.59
C ASP A 273 14.74 13.54 2.40
N GLN A 274 15.05 12.28 2.15
CA GLN A 274 15.94 11.83 1.06
C GLN A 274 15.42 10.52 0.47
N VAL A 275 15.62 10.34 -0.83
CA VAL A 275 15.18 9.15 -1.57
C VAL A 275 16.29 8.10 -1.69
N GLU A 276 17.55 8.53 -1.76
CA GLU A 276 18.70 7.66 -2.01
C GLU A 276 18.83 6.48 -1.04
N PRO A 277 18.53 6.61 0.26
CA PRO A 277 18.58 5.48 1.18
C PRO A 277 17.66 4.30 0.79
N TRP A 278 16.61 4.58 0.03
CA TRP A 278 15.59 3.62 -0.35
C TRP A 278 15.87 2.89 -1.66
N LEU A 279 16.86 3.34 -2.46
CA LEU A 279 17.20 2.80 -3.77
C LEU A 279 18.66 2.32 -3.84
N ASN A 280 18.92 1.28 -4.63
CA ASN A 280 20.27 0.92 -5.03
C ASN A 280 20.74 1.81 -6.19
N GLU A 281 22.04 1.84 -6.45
CA GLU A 281 22.65 2.70 -7.48
C GLU A 281 21.99 2.58 -8.86
N ASP A 282 21.77 1.36 -9.35
CA ASP A 282 21.07 1.11 -10.61
C ASP A 282 19.64 1.68 -10.63
N GLN A 283 18.98 1.66 -9.49
CA GLN A 283 17.60 2.16 -9.36
C GLN A 283 17.55 3.68 -9.26
N ILE A 284 18.59 4.30 -8.72
CA ILE A 284 18.76 5.76 -8.70
C ILE A 284 18.83 6.31 -10.12
N LEU A 285 19.54 5.64 -11.05
CA LEU A 285 19.60 6.06 -12.45
C LEU A 285 18.21 6.06 -13.12
N ILE A 286 17.43 5.00 -12.91
CA ILE A 286 16.05 4.92 -13.42
C ILE A 286 15.17 6.03 -12.82
N TYR A 287 15.30 6.26 -11.53
CA TYR A 287 14.57 7.29 -10.82
C TYR A 287 14.92 8.69 -11.31
N THR A 288 16.21 8.97 -11.49
CA THR A 288 16.69 10.25 -12.02
C THR A 288 16.17 10.50 -13.44
N ALA A 289 16.20 9.49 -14.30
CA ALA A 289 15.64 9.60 -15.66
C ALA A 289 14.13 9.88 -15.62
N PHE A 290 13.39 9.24 -14.71
CA PHE A 290 11.96 9.52 -14.49
C PHE A 290 11.75 10.98 -14.06
N LEU A 291 12.53 11.49 -13.11
CA LEU A 291 12.42 12.87 -12.61
C LEU A 291 12.65 13.90 -13.73
N ASN A 292 13.61 13.64 -14.61
CA ASN A 292 13.96 14.51 -15.74
C ASN A 292 13.06 14.33 -16.95
N CYS A 293 12.12 13.38 -16.90
CA CYS A 293 11.29 12.97 -18.04
C CYS A 293 12.14 12.50 -19.26
N GLU A 294 13.29 11.89 -18.98
CA GLU A 294 14.22 11.35 -19.97
C GLU A 294 13.83 9.93 -20.40
N PRO A 295 14.29 9.45 -21.58
CA PRO A 295 14.15 8.05 -21.95
C PRO A 295 14.79 7.14 -20.90
N MET A 296 14.10 6.02 -20.57
CA MET A 296 14.61 5.07 -19.59
C MET A 296 15.96 4.47 -20.03
N PRO A 297 16.95 4.36 -19.11
CA PRO A 297 18.25 3.79 -19.41
C PRO A 297 18.22 2.26 -19.50
N TYR A 298 17.22 1.74 -20.23
CA TYR A 298 17.15 0.30 -20.53
C TYR A 298 17.95 0.04 -21.80
N THR A 299 19.18 -0.35 -21.65
CA THR A 299 20.01 -0.93 -22.71
C THR A 299 20.32 -2.40 -22.37
#